data_32f0f0e96e7c87594760f31037a92b40
#
_entry.id   32f0f0e96e7c87594760f31037a92b40
#
_cell.length_a   1.000
_cell.length_b   1.000
_cell.length_c   1.000
_cell.angle_alpha   90.00
_cell.angle_beta   90.00
_cell.angle_gamma   90.00
#
_symmetry.space_group_name_H-M   'P 1'
#
loop_
_entity.id
_entity.type
_entity.pdbx_description
1 polymer ?
#
loop_
_entity_poly.entity_id
_entity_poly.type
_entity_poly.pdbx_seq_one_letter_code
_entity_poly.pdbx_strand_id
1 'polypeptide(L)'
;NLVHLSTGDIFRSNIKGETSLGLLAKSYMDKGELVPDSVTIQMLEQEVNKYSDPQGFIFDGFPRTTKQALALDGFLNSIGTDISLMLALEVEDQELISRLLNRGKDSGRVDDQNESIIANRIKVYNEQTAVVADHYESQNKFISVNGVGGVDEITSRLYNVIDVKV
;
A
#
# COMPACT_ATOMS: atom_id res chain seq x y z
N ASN A 1 -8.43 13.22 12.25
CA ASN A 1 -6.97 13.43 11.99
C ASN A 1 -6.23 12.08 12.06
N LEU A 2 -6.29 11.29 10.99
CA LEU A 2 -5.51 10.06 10.86
C LEU A 2 -4.13 10.39 10.27
N VAL A 3 -3.11 9.66 10.69
CA VAL A 3 -1.77 9.74 10.12
C VAL A 3 -1.71 8.87 8.87
N HIS A 4 -1.37 9.45 7.71
CA HIS A 4 -1.19 8.72 6.46
C HIS A 4 0.26 8.23 6.33
N LEU A 5 0.45 6.92 6.19
CA LEU A 5 1.74 6.26 6.03
C LEU A 5 1.75 5.49 4.69
N SER A 6 2.40 6.06 3.68
CA SER A 6 2.60 5.42 2.40
C SER A 6 4.00 4.81 2.33
N THR A 7 4.08 3.47 2.32
CA THR A 7 5.36 2.76 2.19
C THR A 7 6.10 3.11 0.91
N GLY A 8 5.35 3.30 -0.18
CA GLY A 8 5.92 3.72 -1.46
C GLY A 8 6.56 5.11 -1.40
N ASP A 9 5.94 6.06 -0.71
CA ASP A 9 6.49 7.42 -0.58
C ASP A 9 7.69 7.46 0.37
N ILE A 10 7.66 6.69 1.45
CA ILE A 10 8.79 6.56 2.37
C ILE A 10 10.00 5.98 1.63
N PHE A 11 9.85 4.90 0.85
CA PHE A 11 10.93 4.36 0.05
C PHE A 11 11.44 5.35 -1.01
N ARG A 12 10.55 6.02 -1.75
CA ARG A 12 10.95 7.03 -2.75
C ARG A 12 11.70 8.22 -2.12
N SER A 13 11.29 8.66 -0.94
CA SER A 13 12.02 9.69 -0.18
C SER A 13 13.43 9.23 0.18
N ASN A 14 13.58 7.98 0.63
CA ASN A 14 14.89 7.39 0.92
C ASN A 14 15.76 7.21 -0.33
N ILE A 15 15.15 6.84 -1.48
CA ILE A 15 15.86 6.75 -2.77
C ILE A 15 16.38 8.14 -3.17
N LYS A 16 15.54 9.17 -3.06
CA LYS A 16 15.95 10.56 -3.36
C LYS A 16 17.04 11.07 -2.44
N GLY A 17 17.01 10.65 -1.17
CA GLY A 17 18.02 10.99 -0.17
C GLY A 17 19.26 10.10 -0.22
N GLU A 18 19.35 9.16 -1.16
CA GLU A 18 20.49 8.23 -1.33
C GLU A 18 20.88 7.48 -0.04
N THR A 19 19.89 7.19 0.82
CA THR A 19 20.14 6.44 2.06
C THR A 19 20.43 4.96 1.74
N SER A 20 21.02 4.22 2.68
CA SER A 20 21.21 2.78 2.54
C SER A 20 19.89 2.03 2.31
N LEU A 21 18.82 2.45 2.99
CA LEU A 21 17.46 1.94 2.77
C LEU A 21 16.96 2.26 1.35
N GLY A 22 17.21 3.47 0.88
CA GLY A 22 16.83 3.92 -0.46
C GLY A 22 17.55 3.12 -1.57
N LEU A 23 18.85 2.89 -1.42
CA LEU A 23 19.62 2.07 -2.37
C LEU A 23 19.11 0.63 -2.42
N LEU A 24 18.82 0.05 -1.27
CA LEU A 24 18.23 -1.28 -1.19
C LEU A 24 16.84 -1.30 -1.85
N ALA A 25 15.94 -0.40 -1.48
CA ALA A 25 14.59 -0.33 -2.02
C ALA A 25 14.59 -0.16 -3.55
N LYS A 26 15.47 0.70 -4.08
CA LYS A 26 15.63 0.92 -5.51
C LYS A 26 15.92 -0.36 -6.28
N SER A 27 16.76 -1.24 -5.74
CA SER A 27 17.16 -2.50 -6.40
C SER A 27 15.99 -3.47 -6.65
N TYR A 28 14.90 -3.35 -5.87
CA TYR A 28 13.64 -4.09 -6.04
C TYR A 28 12.60 -3.30 -6.83
N MET A 29 12.37 -2.05 -6.47
CA MET A 29 11.32 -1.22 -7.07
C MET A 29 11.54 -0.98 -8.56
N ASP A 30 12.79 -0.81 -9.02
CA ASP A 30 13.14 -0.65 -10.43
C ASP A 30 12.77 -1.89 -11.28
N LYS A 31 12.58 -3.05 -10.65
CA LYS A 31 12.15 -4.30 -11.30
C LYS A 31 10.65 -4.57 -11.13
N GLY A 32 9.94 -3.73 -10.39
CA GLY A 32 8.55 -3.96 -10.00
C GLY A 32 8.36 -5.06 -8.94
N GLU A 33 9.41 -5.35 -8.17
CA GLU A 33 9.41 -6.32 -7.07
C GLU A 33 9.09 -5.64 -5.74
N LEU A 34 8.68 -6.43 -4.73
CA LEU A 34 8.51 -5.93 -3.36
C LEU A 34 9.86 -5.87 -2.64
N VAL A 35 10.06 -4.80 -1.88
CA VAL A 35 11.16 -4.74 -0.91
C VAL A 35 10.95 -5.82 0.14
N PRO A 36 12.01 -6.52 0.63
CA PRO A 36 11.88 -7.61 1.58
C PRO A 36 11.00 -7.26 2.79
N ASP A 37 10.15 -8.20 3.20
CA ASP A 37 9.18 -8.01 4.29
C ASP A 37 9.81 -7.47 5.57
N SER A 38 10.94 -8.03 5.99
CA SER A 38 11.62 -7.61 7.22
C SER A 38 12.04 -6.14 7.19
N VAL A 39 12.47 -5.65 6.02
CA VAL A 39 12.87 -4.25 5.83
C VAL A 39 11.64 -3.33 5.85
N THR A 40 10.58 -3.74 5.15
CA THR A 40 9.33 -2.96 5.06
C THR A 40 8.63 -2.88 6.42
N ILE A 41 8.56 -3.99 7.16
CA ILE A 41 7.96 -4.06 8.49
C ILE A 41 8.75 -3.16 9.46
N GLN A 42 10.06 -3.33 9.54
CA GLN A 42 10.90 -2.51 10.43
C GLN A 42 10.79 -1.01 10.13
N MET A 43 10.79 -0.65 8.85
CA MET A 43 10.60 0.74 8.42
C MET A 43 9.24 1.29 8.90
N LEU A 44 8.16 0.52 8.72
CA LEU A 44 6.82 0.95 9.10
C LEU A 44 6.69 1.12 10.62
N GLU A 45 7.19 0.17 11.41
CA GLU A 45 7.20 0.26 12.87
C GLU A 45 7.96 1.51 13.35
N GLN A 46 9.09 1.82 12.72
CA GLN A 46 9.85 3.04 13.02
C GLN A 46 9.04 4.30 12.68
N GLU A 47 8.30 4.31 11.56
CA GLU A 47 7.46 5.45 11.20
C GLU A 47 6.29 5.63 12.17
N VAL A 48 5.58 4.57 12.54
CA VAL A 48 4.47 4.61 13.52
C VAL A 48 4.97 5.15 14.87
N ASN A 49 6.12 4.69 15.35
CA ASN A 49 6.70 5.09 16.63
C ASN A 49 7.14 6.58 16.69
N LYS A 50 7.14 7.31 15.58
CA LYS A 50 7.38 8.76 15.59
C LYS A 50 6.18 9.56 16.13
N TYR A 51 5.00 8.96 16.18
CA TYR A 51 3.75 9.61 16.59
C TYR A 51 3.38 9.15 18.00
N SER A 52 3.36 10.08 18.95
CA SER A 52 3.12 9.78 20.38
C SER A 52 1.64 9.65 20.75
N ASP A 53 0.74 10.29 20.00
CA ASP A 53 -0.71 10.29 20.29
C ASP A 53 -1.53 10.44 19.00
N PRO A 54 -1.45 9.48 18.06
CA PRO A 54 -2.23 9.53 16.84
C PRO A 54 -3.68 9.09 17.10
N GLN A 55 -4.65 9.73 16.45
CA GLN A 55 -6.05 9.28 16.46
C GLN A 55 -6.24 7.97 15.67
N GLY A 56 -5.25 7.57 14.89
CA GLY A 56 -5.21 6.37 14.08
C GLY A 56 -4.31 6.55 12.87
N PHE A 57 -4.22 5.50 12.06
CA PHE A 57 -3.37 5.44 10.89
C PHE A 57 -4.14 5.04 9.64
N ILE A 58 -3.70 5.55 8.49
CA ILE A 58 -4.04 5.03 7.16
C ILE A 58 -2.76 4.47 6.56
N PHE A 59 -2.71 3.15 6.41
CA PHE A 59 -1.59 2.46 5.75
C PHE A 59 -1.87 2.37 4.25
N ASP A 60 -1.02 3.00 3.44
CA ASP A 60 -1.11 2.99 1.99
C ASP A 60 0.01 2.13 1.38
N GLY A 61 -0.41 1.14 0.59
CA GLY A 61 0.50 0.18 -0.02
C GLY A 61 1.15 -0.78 0.98
N PHE A 62 0.52 -1.01 2.13
CA PHE A 62 0.91 -1.97 3.16
C PHE A 62 -0.34 -2.43 3.93
N PRO A 63 -0.45 -3.72 4.32
CA PRO A 63 0.46 -4.82 3.99
C PRO A 63 0.32 -5.28 2.51
N ARG A 64 1.38 -5.88 1.97
CA ARG A 64 1.40 -6.46 0.62
C ARG A 64 1.68 -7.96 0.59
N THR A 65 1.92 -8.56 1.74
CA THR A 65 2.07 -10.00 1.89
C THR A 65 1.37 -10.46 3.18
N THR A 66 0.98 -11.72 3.26
CA THR A 66 0.40 -12.29 4.48
C THR A 66 1.34 -12.15 5.68
N LYS A 67 2.65 -12.27 5.46
CA LYS A 67 3.66 -12.07 6.51
C LYS A 67 3.65 -10.64 7.04
N GLN A 68 3.54 -9.66 6.15
CA GLN A 68 3.41 -8.25 6.55
C GLN A 68 2.10 -8.00 7.31
N ALA A 69 0.97 -8.62 6.89
CA ALA A 69 -0.31 -8.50 7.58
C ALA A 69 -0.25 -9.03 9.01
N LEU A 70 0.29 -10.24 9.20
CA LEU A 70 0.49 -10.83 10.52
C LEU A 70 1.39 -9.98 11.43
N ALA A 71 2.48 -9.43 10.88
CA ALA A 71 3.37 -8.55 11.62
C ALA A 71 2.70 -7.24 12.01
N LEU A 72 1.91 -6.63 11.10
CA LEU A 72 1.14 -5.42 11.38
C LEU A 72 0.13 -5.64 12.49
N ASP A 73 -0.65 -6.72 12.41
CA ASP A 73 -1.63 -7.06 13.45
C ASP A 73 -0.97 -7.25 14.81
N GLY A 74 0.14 -7.99 14.87
CA GLY A 74 0.91 -8.20 16.11
C GLY A 74 1.46 -6.89 16.68
N PHE A 75 2.01 -6.03 15.83
CA PHE A 75 2.53 -4.73 16.23
C PHE A 75 1.43 -3.81 16.77
N LEU A 76 0.33 -3.65 16.04
CA LEU A 76 -0.80 -2.81 16.45
C LEU A 76 -1.42 -3.29 17.75
N ASN A 77 -1.61 -4.61 17.91
CA ASN A 77 -2.08 -5.19 19.17
C ASN A 77 -1.14 -4.88 20.34
N SER A 78 0.16 -4.85 20.13
CA SER A 78 1.14 -4.53 21.19
C SER A 78 1.04 -3.09 21.70
N ILE A 79 0.51 -2.18 20.89
CA ILE A 79 0.26 -0.78 21.25
C ILE A 79 -1.22 -0.49 21.55
N GLY A 80 -2.06 -1.54 21.70
CA GLY A 80 -3.45 -1.43 22.14
C GLY A 80 -4.44 -1.00 21.07
N THR A 81 -4.13 -1.20 19.79
CA THR A 81 -5.00 -0.92 18.65
C THR A 81 -5.02 -2.07 17.65
N ASP A 82 -5.86 -1.99 16.63
CA ASP A 82 -5.96 -2.99 15.57
C ASP A 82 -6.35 -2.36 14.22
N ILE A 83 -6.33 -3.17 13.14
CA ILE A 83 -6.88 -2.76 11.85
C ILE A 83 -8.41 -2.75 11.93
N SER A 84 -9.03 -1.60 11.73
CA SER A 84 -10.48 -1.46 11.66
C SER A 84 -11.03 -1.95 10.32
N LEU A 85 -10.36 -1.64 9.22
CA LEU A 85 -10.85 -1.92 7.87
C LEU A 85 -9.68 -1.99 6.87
N MET A 86 -9.71 -2.98 5.97
CA MET A 86 -8.93 -3.03 4.75
C MET A 86 -9.83 -2.73 3.56
N LEU A 87 -9.48 -1.68 2.80
CA LEU A 87 -10.16 -1.30 1.56
C LEU A 87 -9.29 -1.64 0.35
N ALA A 88 -9.84 -2.39 -0.60
CA ALA A 88 -9.21 -2.65 -1.89
C ALA A 88 -10.00 -1.96 -3.03
N LEU A 89 -9.29 -1.23 -3.89
CA LEU A 89 -9.86 -0.70 -5.13
C LEU A 89 -9.70 -1.74 -6.23
N GLU A 90 -10.81 -2.20 -6.78
CA GLU A 90 -10.83 -3.12 -7.91
C GLU A 90 -10.81 -2.36 -9.24
N VAL A 91 -9.80 -2.63 -10.05
CA VAL A 91 -9.60 -2.02 -11.37
C VAL A 91 -9.11 -3.11 -12.32
N GLU A 92 -9.68 -3.18 -13.51
CA GLU A 92 -9.25 -4.07 -14.58
C GLU A 92 -7.79 -3.78 -14.99
N ASP A 93 -7.02 -4.83 -15.30
CA ASP A 93 -5.58 -4.74 -15.60
C ASP A 93 -5.26 -3.74 -16.71
N GLN A 94 -6.05 -3.70 -17.78
CA GLN A 94 -5.85 -2.78 -18.90
C GLN A 94 -6.01 -1.31 -18.49
N GLU A 95 -7.03 -1.01 -17.70
CA GLU A 95 -7.26 0.33 -17.14
C GLU A 95 -6.14 0.71 -16.16
N LEU A 96 -5.70 -0.25 -15.33
CA LEU A 96 -4.60 -0.05 -14.39
C LEU A 96 -3.29 0.27 -15.11
N ILE A 97 -2.94 -0.48 -16.16
CA ILE A 97 -1.75 -0.23 -17.00
C ILE A 97 -1.82 1.19 -17.58
N SER A 98 -2.96 1.56 -18.18
CA SER A 98 -3.17 2.88 -18.77
C SER A 98 -2.96 4.01 -17.75
N ARG A 99 -3.55 3.86 -16.55
CA ARG A 99 -3.42 4.85 -15.46
C ARG A 99 -1.99 4.97 -14.96
N LEU A 100 -1.28 3.85 -14.80
CA LEU A 100 0.11 3.85 -14.32
C LEU A 100 1.05 4.49 -15.36
N LEU A 101 0.91 4.17 -16.64
CA LEU A 101 1.67 4.82 -17.71
C LEU A 101 1.41 6.32 -17.78
N ASN A 102 0.14 6.75 -17.67
CA ASN A 102 -0.19 8.17 -17.65
C ASN A 102 0.41 8.87 -16.43
N ARG A 103 0.34 8.28 -15.25
CA ARG A 103 0.98 8.81 -14.03
C ARG A 103 2.49 8.92 -14.19
N GLY A 104 3.13 7.95 -14.87
CA GLY A 104 4.56 7.93 -15.11
C GLY A 104 5.07 9.11 -15.94
N LYS A 105 4.22 9.69 -16.83
CA LYS A 105 4.59 10.85 -17.66
C LYS A 105 4.90 12.09 -16.84
N ASP A 106 4.16 12.31 -15.77
CA ASP A 106 4.20 13.57 -15.00
C ASP A 106 4.83 13.42 -13.62
N SER A 107 4.82 12.19 -13.05
CA SER A 107 5.24 11.96 -11.66
C SER A 107 6.74 11.72 -11.47
N GLY A 108 7.50 11.47 -12.55
CA GLY A 108 8.90 11.06 -12.47
C GLY A 108 9.13 9.67 -11.84
N ARG A 109 8.06 8.88 -11.64
CA ARG A 109 8.15 7.50 -11.12
C ARG A 109 8.68 6.57 -12.21
N VAL A 110 9.90 6.08 -12.04
CA VAL A 110 10.57 5.19 -13.00
C VAL A 110 9.80 3.87 -13.17
N ASP A 111 9.24 3.36 -12.09
CA ASP A 111 8.45 2.13 -12.04
C ASP A 111 7.08 2.22 -12.75
N ASP A 112 6.65 3.41 -13.17
CA ASP A 112 5.44 3.65 -13.97
C ASP A 112 5.74 4.00 -15.45
N GLN A 113 7.00 4.06 -15.85
CA GLN A 113 7.40 4.48 -17.20
C GLN A 113 7.62 3.32 -18.17
N ASN A 114 7.61 2.08 -17.67
CA ASN A 114 7.89 0.89 -18.46
C ASN A 114 6.77 -0.15 -18.30
N GLU A 115 6.12 -0.51 -19.41
CA GLU A 115 5.01 -1.45 -19.42
C GLU A 115 5.40 -2.83 -18.87
N SER A 116 6.64 -3.31 -19.13
CA SER A 116 7.11 -4.59 -18.59
C SER A 116 7.27 -4.57 -17.07
N ILE A 117 7.69 -3.44 -16.50
CA ILE A 117 7.77 -3.26 -15.04
C ILE A 117 6.36 -3.21 -14.45
N ILE A 118 5.44 -2.50 -15.11
CA ILE A 118 4.03 -2.43 -14.69
C ILE A 118 3.40 -3.83 -14.72
N ALA A 119 3.60 -4.60 -15.80
CA ALA A 119 3.10 -5.96 -15.91
C ALA A 119 3.65 -6.86 -14.78
N ASN A 120 4.95 -6.74 -14.47
CA ASN A 120 5.54 -7.47 -13.34
C ASN A 120 4.90 -7.05 -11.99
N ARG A 121 4.64 -5.76 -11.77
CA ARG A 121 3.96 -5.28 -10.55
C ARG A 121 2.55 -5.85 -10.41
N ILE A 122 1.79 -5.92 -11.51
CA ILE A 122 0.45 -6.53 -11.51
C ILE A 122 0.56 -8.02 -11.17
N LYS A 123 1.51 -8.73 -11.78
CA LYS A 123 1.77 -10.14 -11.45
C LYS A 123 2.11 -10.33 -9.97
N VAL A 124 3.05 -9.55 -9.43
CA VAL A 124 3.44 -9.59 -8.02
C VAL A 124 2.26 -9.27 -7.10
N TYR A 125 1.42 -8.30 -7.48
CA TYR A 125 0.20 -7.99 -6.75
C TYR A 125 -0.74 -9.20 -6.70
N ASN A 126 -1.04 -9.81 -7.84
CA ASN A 126 -1.94 -10.96 -7.91
C ASN A 126 -1.42 -12.18 -7.15
N GLU A 127 -0.11 -12.42 -7.18
CA GLU A 127 0.52 -13.58 -6.54
C GLU A 127 0.74 -13.40 -5.03
N GLN A 128 1.06 -12.19 -4.56
CA GLN A 128 1.52 -11.94 -3.19
C GLN A 128 0.61 -11.01 -2.39
N THR A 129 -0.07 -10.07 -3.04
CA THR A 129 -0.84 -9.03 -2.35
C THR A 129 -2.33 -9.33 -2.32
N ALA A 130 -2.90 -9.87 -3.40
CA ALA A 130 -4.33 -10.20 -3.43
C ALA A 130 -4.72 -11.17 -2.31
N VAL A 131 -3.84 -12.11 -1.96
CA VAL A 131 -4.06 -13.09 -0.87
C VAL A 131 -4.15 -12.45 0.53
N VAL A 132 -3.74 -11.20 0.70
CA VAL A 132 -3.90 -10.45 1.96
C VAL A 132 -5.38 -10.17 2.23
N ALA A 133 -6.20 -10.09 1.19
CA ALA A 133 -7.65 -9.94 1.34
C ALA A 133 -8.25 -11.07 2.19
N ASP A 134 -7.86 -12.32 1.94
CA ASP A 134 -8.35 -13.50 2.67
C ASP A 134 -8.07 -13.38 4.18
N HIS A 135 -6.89 -12.83 4.54
CA HIS A 135 -6.50 -12.62 5.93
C HIS A 135 -7.45 -11.67 6.66
N TYR A 136 -7.82 -10.54 6.04
CA TYR A 136 -8.74 -9.57 6.63
C TYR A 136 -10.21 -9.92 6.41
N GLU A 137 -10.55 -10.66 5.37
CA GLU A 137 -11.90 -11.20 5.15
C GLU A 137 -12.29 -12.18 6.26
N SER A 138 -11.37 -13.06 6.69
CA SER A 138 -11.58 -13.97 7.79
C SER A 138 -11.86 -13.26 9.12
N GLN A 139 -11.47 -12.00 9.24
CA GLN A 139 -11.73 -11.12 10.39
C GLN A 139 -12.95 -10.20 10.19
N ASN A 140 -13.68 -10.30 9.07
CA ASN A 140 -14.76 -9.39 8.65
C ASN A 140 -14.31 -7.91 8.51
N LYS A 141 -13.05 -7.70 8.17
CA LYS A 141 -12.42 -6.37 8.03
C LYS A 141 -12.05 -6.01 6.59
N PHE A 142 -12.43 -6.82 5.58
CA PHE A 142 -12.12 -6.56 4.18
C PHE A 142 -13.35 -6.08 3.41
N ILE A 143 -13.17 -5.05 2.58
CA ILE A 143 -14.17 -4.60 1.60
C ILE A 143 -13.47 -4.21 0.31
N SER A 144 -13.98 -4.70 -0.82
CA SER A 144 -13.61 -4.22 -2.14
C SER A 144 -14.53 -3.10 -2.61
N VAL A 145 -13.98 -2.14 -3.33
CA VAL A 145 -14.69 -1.00 -3.90
C VAL A 145 -14.30 -0.86 -5.36
N ASN A 146 -15.28 -0.67 -6.23
CA ASN A 146 -15.02 -0.41 -7.64
C ASN A 146 -14.18 0.86 -7.82
N GLY A 147 -12.94 0.71 -8.31
CA GLY A 147 -11.96 1.76 -8.56
C GLY A 147 -12.03 2.38 -9.97
N VAL A 148 -13.07 2.06 -10.78
CA VAL A 148 -13.28 2.65 -12.10
C VAL A 148 -14.18 3.86 -12.00
N GLY A 149 -13.82 4.95 -12.69
CA GLY A 149 -14.55 6.23 -12.67
C GLY A 149 -13.67 7.42 -12.38
N GLY A 150 -14.27 8.58 -12.19
CA GLY A 150 -13.60 9.80 -11.78
C GLY A 150 -13.19 9.78 -10.30
N VAL A 151 -12.22 10.64 -9.93
CA VAL A 151 -11.72 10.71 -8.55
C VAL A 151 -12.84 10.97 -7.54
N ASP A 152 -13.76 11.89 -7.84
CA ASP A 152 -14.87 12.25 -6.95
C ASP A 152 -15.87 11.10 -6.75
N GLU A 153 -16.11 10.31 -7.81
CA GLU A 153 -16.99 9.14 -7.75
C GLU A 153 -16.38 8.04 -6.87
N ILE A 154 -15.08 7.76 -7.05
CA ILE A 154 -14.36 6.77 -6.25
C ILE A 154 -14.29 7.23 -4.79
N THR A 155 -14.00 8.52 -4.56
CA THR A 155 -13.97 9.11 -3.22
C THR A 155 -15.33 8.96 -2.52
N SER A 156 -16.43 9.23 -3.23
CA SER A 156 -17.78 9.07 -2.68
C SER A 156 -18.08 7.60 -2.31
N ARG A 157 -17.65 6.64 -3.14
CA ARG A 157 -17.80 5.21 -2.82
C ARG A 157 -17.01 4.80 -1.58
N LEU A 158 -15.77 5.33 -1.44
CA LEU A 158 -14.93 5.07 -0.26
C LEU A 158 -15.56 5.64 1.01
N TYR A 159 -16.03 6.89 0.99
CA TYR A 159 -16.70 7.50 2.15
C TYR A 159 -17.94 6.73 2.56
N ASN A 160 -18.79 6.32 1.61
CA ASN A 160 -19.97 5.52 1.93
C ASN A 160 -19.64 4.21 2.66
N VAL A 161 -18.49 3.60 2.37
CA VAL A 161 -18.05 2.38 3.04
C VAL A 161 -17.46 2.68 4.41
N ILE A 162 -16.61 3.70 4.51
CA ILE A 162 -15.95 4.09 5.75
C ILE A 162 -16.98 4.55 6.77
N ASP A 163 -17.90 5.44 6.42
CA ASP A 163 -18.91 6.01 7.31
C ASP A 163 -19.88 4.96 7.90
N VAL A 164 -19.99 3.79 7.25
CA VAL A 164 -20.84 2.68 7.74
C VAL A 164 -20.07 1.71 8.63
N LYS A 165 -18.74 1.59 8.46
CA LYS A 165 -17.92 0.54 9.08
C LYS A 165 -17.00 1.01 10.18
N VAL A 166 -16.66 2.29 10.21
CA VAL A 166 -15.74 2.93 11.16
C VAL A 166 -16.42 4.09 11.85
#